data_cc71829e31d8f87804d87bb52e78a206
#
_entry.id   cc71829e31d8f87804d87bb52e78a206
#
_cell.length_a   1.000
_cell.length_b   1.000
_cell.length_c   1.000
_cell.angle_alpha   90.00
_cell.angle_beta   90.00
_cell.angle_gamma   90.00
#
_symmetry.space_group_name_H-M   'P 1'
#
loop_
_entity.id
_entity.type
_entity.pdbx_description
1 polymer ?
#
loop_
_entity_poly.entity_id
_entity_poly.type
_entity_poly.pdbx_seq_one_letter_code
_entity_poly.pdbx_strand_id
1 'polypeptide(L)'
;MYALAQGLKYVYNNIIALKIKLVLNRRELSIMNMKFSEINPSPRMLMTPGPVEADPRVLRAMSAHILGQFDPEFTALMNETMEMERYLFQTKNKQTYVVDTTSRGGLETVLTGAICPNDKVLIPAFGRFGYLLAEILERCGANITLLEKEWGTVFDPQEIEDELKKGGYKAVACIHGETSTSMMQPLKELGEICERYGALLIVGAVATLGGAEVKVDDWKLSACISGTQKCVSAPSGSALITYNEQIEQIVKARKRVEKGIRTDSDIQGKLAHIPSNYLDLAQLEDYWSPRRLNHHTEATSMQYAVHEALRCIVNETLETRFARHKLNDKALVAGLQAMGLTIFGDLEHKMPVVTAINIPEGTDGKAIRGMLLDDFGIEIATSFGPLDGKILRIGNMGYSSQKRNILILLGALEAVMKRNGAKVTTGEAVNAALDVYKANS
;
A
#
# COMPACT_ATOMS: atom_id res chain seq x y z
N MET A 1 -39.34 60.76 15.81
CA MET A 1 -38.20 60.03 15.24
C MET A 1 -37.92 58.70 15.94
N TYR A 2 -37.98 58.60 17.27
CA TYR A 2 -37.63 57.35 18.00
C TYR A 2 -38.62 56.18 17.73
N ALA A 3 -39.92 56.46 17.64
CA ALA A 3 -40.95 55.46 17.36
C ALA A 3 -40.88 54.90 15.92
N LEU A 4 -40.50 55.76 14.96
CA LEU A 4 -40.27 55.34 13.56
C LEU A 4 -39.05 54.41 13.40
N ALA A 5 -37.96 54.67 14.15
CA ALA A 5 -36.77 53.87 14.16
C ALA A 5 -36.99 52.46 14.77
N GLN A 6 -37.79 52.38 15.82
CA GLN A 6 -38.22 51.09 16.42
C GLN A 6 -39.13 50.28 15.50
N GLY A 7 -40.06 50.89 14.81
CA GLY A 7 -40.90 50.24 13.83
C GLY A 7 -40.15 49.69 12.64
N LEU A 8 -39.17 50.45 12.11
CA LEU A 8 -38.30 50.01 11.03
C LEU A 8 -37.37 48.81 11.44
N LYS A 9 -36.88 48.85 12.66
CA LYS A 9 -36.07 47.76 13.22
C LYS A 9 -36.87 46.48 13.42
N TYR A 10 -38.11 46.60 13.84
CA TYR A 10 -39.03 45.47 13.97
C TYR A 10 -39.35 44.83 12.62
N VAL A 11 -39.68 45.66 11.60
CA VAL A 11 -39.96 45.19 10.23
C VAL A 11 -38.73 44.54 9.61
N TYR A 12 -37.54 45.13 9.78
CA TYR A 12 -36.29 44.60 9.28
C TYR A 12 -35.93 43.23 9.87
N ASN A 13 -36.08 43.08 11.21
CA ASN A 13 -35.84 41.80 11.88
C ASN A 13 -36.83 40.70 11.46
N ASN A 14 -38.11 41.05 11.22
CA ASN A 14 -39.10 40.07 10.71
C ASN A 14 -38.82 39.66 9.26
N ILE A 15 -38.36 40.58 8.41
CA ILE A 15 -37.93 40.26 7.03
C ILE A 15 -36.74 39.32 7.03
N ILE A 16 -35.76 39.53 7.91
CA ILE A 16 -34.58 38.65 8.05
C ILE A 16 -35.01 37.27 8.54
N ALA A 17 -35.85 37.21 9.58
CA ALA A 17 -36.39 35.97 10.11
C ALA A 17 -37.19 35.19 9.05
N LEU A 18 -37.98 35.88 8.23
CA LEU A 18 -38.73 35.26 7.13
C LEU A 18 -37.80 34.73 6.01
N LYS A 19 -36.75 35.48 5.66
CA LYS A 19 -35.74 35.05 4.69
C LYS A 19 -34.96 33.83 5.19
N ILE A 20 -34.55 33.81 6.46
CA ILE A 20 -33.88 32.65 7.07
C ILE A 20 -34.79 31.41 7.07
N LYS A 21 -36.07 31.60 7.45
CA LYS A 21 -37.05 30.52 7.45
C LYS A 21 -37.35 29.98 6.05
N LEU A 22 -37.36 30.82 5.02
CA LEU A 22 -37.51 30.44 3.62
C LEU A 22 -36.27 29.70 3.08
N VAL A 23 -35.06 30.10 3.49
CA VAL A 23 -33.80 29.42 3.11
C VAL A 23 -33.70 28.05 3.81
N LEU A 24 -34.06 27.97 5.09
CA LEU A 24 -34.12 26.70 5.83
C LEU A 24 -35.15 25.74 5.25
N ASN A 25 -36.39 26.21 4.98
CA ASN A 25 -37.40 25.39 4.33
C ASN A 25 -37.00 24.89 2.91
N ARG A 26 -36.33 25.73 2.12
CA ARG A 26 -35.81 25.30 0.82
C ARG A 26 -34.71 24.24 0.96
N ARG A 27 -33.82 24.36 1.97
CA ARG A 27 -32.80 23.32 2.27
C ARG A 27 -33.45 22.03 2.78
N GLU A 28 -34.40 22.12 3.70
CA GLU A 28 -35.14 20.94 4.21
C GLU A 28 -35.93 20.25 3.09
N LEU A 29 -36.65 20.98 2.24
CA LEU A 29 -37.34 20.45 1.06
C LEU A 29 -36.35 19.86 0.01
N SER A 30 -35.17 20.45 -0.14
CA SER A 30 -34.10 19.90 -1.00
C SER A 30 -33.55 18.58 -0.45
N ILE A 31 -33.32 18.48 0.86
CA ILE A 31 -32.88 17.25 1.51
C ILE A 31 -33.97 16.17 1.49
N MET A 32 -35.24 16.52 1.73
CA MET A 32 -36.35 15.57 1.67
C MET A 32 -36.61 14.99 0.28
N ASN A 33 -36.13 15.64 -0.79
CA ASN A 33 -36.26 15.16 -2.17
C ASN A 33 -34.98 14.48 -2.68
N MET A 34 -33.92 14.36 -1.87
CA MET A 34 -32.70 13.62 -2.25
C MET A 34 -33.00 12.12 -2.22
N LYS A 35 -32.97 11.51 -3.40
CA LYS A 35 -33.03 10.04 -3.54
C LYS A 35 -31.60 9.55 -3.76
N PHE A 36 -31.09 8.77 -2.82
CA PHE A 36 -29.82 8.06 -2.96
C PHE A 36 -30.11 6.64 -3.46
N SER A 37 -29.37 6.22 -4.46
CA SER A 37 -29.43 4.85 -4.96
C SER A 37 -28.61 3.93 -4.05
N GLU A 38 -29.00 2.67 -3.98
CA GLU A 38 -28.13 1.64 -3.38
C GLU A 38 -26.80 1.57 -4.12
N ILE A 39 -25.73 1.20 -3.39
CA ILE A 39 -24.41 1.02 -3.96
C ILE A 39 -24.43 -0.23 -4.85
N ASN A 40 -24.27 -0.05 -6.14
CA ASN A 40 -24.18 -1.12 -7.13
C ASN A 40 -23.10 -0.78 -8.17
N PRO A 41 -21.78 -0.93 -7.83
CA PRO A 41 -20.70 -0.61 -8.73
C PRO A 41 -20.65 -1.59 -9.90
N SER A 42 -20.31 -1.08 -11.08
CA SER A 42 -20.06 -1.94 -12.24
C SER A 42 -18.90 -2.89 -11.99
N PRO A 43 -19.02 -4.16 -12.39
CA PRO A 43 -17.89 -5.10 -12.33
C PRO A 43 -16.69 -4.56 -13.11
N ARG A 44 -15.50 -4.67 -12.54
CA ARG A 44 -14.24 -4.27 -13.18
C ARG A 44 -13.20 -5.37 -13.00
N MET A 45 -12.32 -5.52 -13.98
CA MET A 45 -11.11 -6.33 -13.86
C MET A 45 -9.95 -5.40 -13.52
N LEU A 46 -9.51 -5.43 -12.27
CA LEU A 46 -8.44 -4.55 -11.78
C LEU A 46 -7.07 -5.12 -12.12
N MET A 47 -6.51 -4.66 -13.24
CA MET A 47 -5.13 -4.94 -13.66
C MET A 47 -4.24 -3.70 -13.44
N THR A 48 -4.50 -2.97 -12.35
CA THR A 48 -3.71 -1.80 -11.93
C THR A 48 -2.56 -2.21 -11.02
N PRO A 49 -1.52 -1.39 -10.85
CA PRO A 49 -0.48 -1.62 -9.82
C PRO A 49 -1.00 -1.36 -8.38
N GLY A 50 -2.29 -1.50 -8.17
CA GLY A 50 -3.06 -1.36 -6.92
C GLY A 50 -3.95 -0.10 -6.92
N PRO A 51 -5.18 -0.24 -6.33
CA PRO A 51 -5.68 -1.47 -5.70
C PRO A 51 -5.93 -2.60 -6.68
N VAL A 52 -6.08 -3.83 -6.15
CA VAL A 52 -6.45 -5.02 -6.91
C VAL A 52 -7.79 -5.56 -6.43
N GLU A 53 -8.35 -6.53 -7.16
CA GLU A 53 -9.55 -7.22 -6.71
C GLU A 53 -9.29 -7.96 -5.39
N ALA A 54 -10.21 -7.83 -4.46
CA ALA A 54 -10.25 -8.68 -3.29
C ALA A 54 -10.80 -10.06 -3.64
N ASP A 55 -10.28 -11.11 -3.01
CA ASP A 55 -10.85 -12.44 -3.14
C ASP A 55 -12.32 -12.43 -2.65
N PRO A 56 -13.27 -13.04 -3.38
CA PRO A 56 -14.68 -13.10 -2.96
C PRO A 56 -14.88 -13.69 -1.56
N ARG A 57 -13.98 -14.55 -1.08
CA ARG A 57 -14.00 -15.08 0.29
C ARG A 57 -13.74 -13.98 1.31
N VAL A 58 -12.80 -13.07 1.01
CA VAL A 58 -12.46 -11.90 1.82
C VAL A 58 -13.67 -10.96 1.93
N LEU A 59 -14.32 -10.67 0.81
CA LEU A 59 -15.52 -9.81 0.82
C LEU A 59 -16.67 -10.43 1.62
N ARG A 60 -16.86 -11.75 1.56
CA ARG A 60 -17.85 -12.44 2.38
C ARG A 60 -17.52 -12.37 3.87
N ALA A 61 -16.24 -12.51 4.24
CA ALA A 61 -15.82 -12.41 5.64
C ALA A 61 -16.17 -11.05 6.24
N MET A 62 -16.07 -9.97 5.47
CA MET A 62 -16.42 -8.61 5.91
C MET A 62 -17.92 -8.45 6.29
N SER A 63 -18.79 -9.31 5.82
CA SER A 63 -20.23 -9.28 6.12
C SER A 63 -20.63 -10.17 7.32
N ALA A 64 -19.66 -10.74 8.03
CA ALA A 64 -19.91 -11.48 9.26
C ALA A 64 -20.42 -10.57 10.41
N HIS A 65 -21.03 -11.17 11.44
CA HIS A 65 -21.45 -10.43 12.62
C HIS A 65 -20.29 -9.71 13.30
N ILE A 66 -20.52 -8.48 13.71
CA ILE A 66 -19.51 -7.68 14.42
C ILE A 66 -19.32 -8.21 15.82
N LEU A 67 -18.09 -8.56 16.18
CA LEU A 67 -17.66 -8.85 17.55
C LEU A 67 -17.09 -7.60 18.22
N GLY A 68 -17.23 -7.50 19.54
CA GLY A 68 -16.53 -6.46 20.29
C GLY A 68 -15.02 -6.72 20.34
N GLN A 69 -14.22 -5.69 20.35
CA GLN A 69 -12.73 -5.78 20.30
C GLN A 69 -12.10 -6.51 21.50
N PHE A 70 -12.83 -6.68 22.59
CA PHE A 70 -12.38 -7.44 23.78
C PHE A 70 -13.08 -8.79 23.90
N ASP A 71 -13.87 -9.18 22.93
CA ASP A 71 -14.48 -10.51 22.86
C ASP A 71 -13.38 -11.57 22.77
N PRO A 72 -13.45 -12.68 23.54
CA PRO A 72 -12.46 -13.74 23.48
C PRO A 72 -12.30 -14.36 22.09
N GLU A 73 -13.37 -14.49 21.32
CA GLU A 73 -13.34 -14.99 19.94
C GLU A 73 -12.61 -14.02 19.03
N PHE A 74 -12.84 -12.71 19.19
CA PHE A 74 -12.11 -11.69 18.42
C PHE A 74 -10.63 -11.64 18.84
N THR A 75 -10.31 -11.81 20.11
CA THR A 75 -8.93 -11.91 20.57
C THR A 75 -8.21 -13.13 19.98
N ALA A 76 -8.89 -14.27 19.85
CA ALA A 76 -8.33 -15.45 19.19
C ALA A 76 -8.03 -15.17 17.71
N LEU A 77 -8.98 -14.53 16.99
CA LEU A 77 -8.81 -14.12 15.59
C LEU A 77 -7.60 -13.16 15.42
N MET A 78 -7.43 -12.18 16.31
CA MET A 78 -6.27 -11.29 16.29
C MET A 78 -4.95 -12.07 16.46
N ASN A 79 -4.90 -13.03 17.38
CA ASN A 79 -3.70 -13.84 17.60
C ASN A 79 -3.38 -14.72 16.37
N GLU A 80 -4.38 -15.36 15.75
CA GLU A 80 -4.22 -16.12 14.51
C GLU A 80 -3.73 -15.23 13.36
N THR A 81 -4.26 -14.01 13.27
CA THR A 81 -3.82 -13.01 12.28
C THR A 81 -2.32 -12.71 12.43
N MET A 82 -1.86 -12.47 13.67
CA MET A 82 -0.42 -12.24 13.93
C MET A 82 0.46 -13.43 13.51
N GLU A 83 0.01 -14.67 13.72
CA GLU A 83 0.77 -15.87 13.30
C GLU A 83 0.83 -15.98 11.77
N MET A 84 -0.28 -15.75 11.08
CA MET A 84 -0.32 -15.76 9.63
C MET A 84 0.50 -14.63 9.02
N GLU A 85 0.56 -13.46 9.66
CA GLU A 85 1.45 -12.37 9.25
C GLU A 85 2.92 -12.75 9.40
N ARG A 86 3.33 -13.39 10.50
CA ARG A 86 4.70 -13.90 10.66
C ARG A 86 5.08 -14.87 9.55
N TYR A 87 4.16 -15.76 9.17
CA TYR A 87 4.36 -16.64 8.02
C TYR A 87 4.55 -15.82 6.73
N LEU A 88 3.71 -14.82 6.47
CA LEU A 88 3.76 -14.00 5.27
C LEU A 88 5.06 -13.18 5.18
N PHE A 89 5.51 -12.58 6.29
CA PHE A 89 6.76 -11.83 6.38
C PHE A 89 8.00 -12.72 6.49
N GLN A 90 7.82 -14.03 6.69
CA GLN A 90 8.89 -14.99 6.93
C GLN A 90 9.78 -14.53 8.11
N THR A 91 9.15 -14.30 9.26
CA THR A 91 9.79 -13.73 10.45
C THR A 91 9.35 -14.40 11.75
N LYS A 92 10.23 -14.32 12.75
CA LYS A 92 9.96 -14.67 14.14
C LYS A 92 9.75 -13.45 15.02
N ASN A 93 9.71 -12.27 14.45
CA ASN A 93 9.52 -11.03 15.19
C ASN A 93 8.26 -11.08 16.03
N LYS A 94 8.40 -10.78 17.31
CA LYS A 94 7.27 -10.70 18.25
C LYS A 94 6.29 -9.60 17.83
N GLN A 95 6.82 -8.47 17.44
CA GLN A 95 6.06 -7.30 17.00
C GLN A 95 5.71 -7.45 15.52
N THR A 96 4.61 -8.17 15.27
CA THR A 96 4.05 -8.42 13.93
C THR A 96 2.54 -8.37 14.07
N TYR A 97 1.90 -7.33 13.52
CA TYR A 97 0.47 -7.09 13.70
C TYR A 97 -0.10 -6.08 12.68
N VAL A 98 -1.41 -5.99 12.64
CA VAL A 98 -2.16 -5.05 11.78
C VAL A 98 -2.24 -3.67 12.45
N VAL A 99 -2.16 -2.62 11.64
CA VAL A 99 -2.51 -1.25 12.07
C VAL A 99 -3.72 -0.80 11.26
N ASP A 100 -4.75 -0.31 11.93
CA ASP A 100 -5.97 0.23 11.33
C ASP A 100 -5.67 1.56 10.61
N THR A 101 -5.05 1.44 9.45
CA THR A 101 -4.70 2.56 8.58
C THR A 101 -4.37 2.06 7.18
N THR A 102 -4.26 2.95 6.21
CA THR A 102 -3.74 2.56 4.89
C THR A 102 -2.24 2.24 4.95
N SER A 103 -1.70 1.61 3.90
CA SER A 103 -0.26 1.31 3.79
C SER A 103 0.62 2.54 4.07
N ARG A 104 0.18 3.75 3.67
CA ARG A 104 0.90 5.00 3.92
C ARG A 104 0.96 5.31 5.42
N GLY A 105 -0.15 5.16 6.12
CA GLY A 105 -0.18 5.33 7.57
C GLY A 105 0.69 4.28 8.28
N GLY A 106 0.74 3.03 7.78
CA GLY A 106 1.65 2.01 8.30
C GLY A 106 3.13 2.39 8.12
N LEU A 107 3.53 2.95 6.98
CA LEU A 107 4.86 3.52 6.79
C LEU A 107 5.15 4.63 7.80
N GLU A 108 4.21 5.56 7.95
CA GLU A 108 4.33 6.65 8.91
C GLU A 108 4.43 6.13 10.35
N THR A 109 3.62 5.14 10.73
CA THR A 109 3.64 4.51 12.06
C THR A 109 5.02 3.96 12.42
N VAL A 110 5.62 3.16 11.53
CA VAL A 110 6.92 2.53 11.79
C VAL A 110 8.05 3.56 11.73
N LEU A 111 8.06 4.44 10.75
CA LEU A 111 9.10 5.46 10.61
C LEU A 111 9.09 6.45 11.78
N THR A 112 7.93 6.96 12.18
CA THR A 112 7.82 7.86 13.35
C THR A 112 8.13 7.17 14.66
N GLY A 113 7.85 5.86 14.76
CA GLY A 113 8.16 5.04 15.92
C GLY A 113 9.65 4.72 16.07
N ALA A 114 10.33 4.38 14.98
CA ALA A 114 11.73 3.95 14.97
C ALA A 114 12.74 5.10 14.92
N ILE A 115 12.37 6.24 14.33
CA ILE A 115 13.29 7.37 14.08
C ILE A 115 12.96 8.53 15.02
N CYS A 116 14.00 9.04 15.68
CA CYS A 116 13.91 10.23 16.54
C CYS A 116 14.29 11.49 15.74
N PRO A 117 13.86 12.70 16.21
CA PRO A 117 14.35 13.94 15.65
C PRO A 117 15.88 14.00 15.65
N ASN A 118 16.44 14.52 14.56
CA ASN A 118 17.89 14.61 14.26
C ASN A 118 18.60 13.27 13.95
N ASP A 119 17.92 12.13 13.99
CA ASP A 119 18.51 10.89 13.47
C ASP A 119 18.86 11.05 11.97
N LYS A 120 20.06 10.61 11.57
CA LYS A 120 20.48 10.64 10.17
C LYS A 120 19.95 9.41 9.45
N VAL A 121 19.18 9.59 8.38
CA VAL A 121 18.55 8.51 7.62
C VAL A 121 18.93 8.61 6.15
N LEU A 122 19.37 7.49 5.58
CA LEU A 122 19.66 7.35 4.16
C LEU A 122 18.42 6.81 3.41
N ILE A 123 18.10 7.43 2.29
CA ILE A 123 16.94 7.07 1.48
C ILE A 123 17.36 6.89 0.03
N PRO A 124 17.50 5.64 -0.47
CA PRO A 124 17.69 5.38 -1.89
C PRO A 124 16.33 5.49 -2.62
N ALA A 125 16.17 6.55 -3.42
CA ALA A 125 14.95 6.85 -4.17
C ALA A 125 15.16 6.59 -5.67
N PHE A 126 14.47 5.57 -6.19
CA PHE A 126 14.44 5.19 -7.61
C PHE A 126 13.03 5.25 -8.20
N GLY A 127 12.15 6.00 -7.55
CA GLY A 127 10.77 6.28 -7.94
C GLY A 127 10.00 7.05 -6.88
N ARG A 128 8.71 7.26 -7.13
CA ARG A 128 7.83 8.11 -6.33
C ARG A 128 7.80 7.76 -4.83
N PHE A 129 7.82 6.46 -4.50
CA PHE A 129 7.60 6.04 -3.11
C PHE A 129 8.86 6.18 -2.26
N GLY A 130 10.05 6.25 -2.86
CA GLY A 130 11.27 6.69 -2.17
C GLY A 130 11.14 8.13 -1.68
N TYR A 131 10.65 9.05 -2.51
CA TYR A 131 10.36 10.44 -2.10
C TYR A 131 9.27 10.52 -1.03
N LEU A 132 8.30 9.60 -1.02
CA LEU A 132 7.31 9.54 0.05
C LEU A 132 7.95 9.22 1.40
N LEU A 133 8.94 8.32 1.45
CA LEU A 133 9.66 8.04 2.70
C LEU A 133 10.41 9.29 3.18
N ALA A 134 11.05 10.04 2.26
CA ALA A 134 11.71 11.29 2.57
C ALA A 134 10.76 12.31 3.20
N GLU A 135 9.60 12.53 2.59
CA GLU A 135 8.55 13.42 3.10
C GLU A 135 8.08 13.06 4.52
N ILE A 136 7.91 11.77 4.80
CA ILE A 136 7.51 11.31 6.14
C ILE A 136 8.64 11.57 7.14
N LEU A 137 9.87 11.23 6.79
CA LEU A 137 11.02 11.35 7.68
C LEU A 137 11.40 12.81 7.96
N GLU A 138 11.31 13.70 6.99
CA GLU A 138 11.46 15.14 7.19
C GLU A 138 10.45 15.68 8.22
N ARG A 139 9.19 15.25 8.13
CA ARG A 139 8.14 15.63 9.09
C ARG A 139 8.38 15.07 10.49
N CYS A 140 9.10 13.95 10.61
CA CYS A 140 9.56 13.41 11.88
C CYS A 140 10.74 14.21 12.47
N GLY A 141 11.30 15.16 11.73
CA GLY A 141 12.48 15.92 12.13
C GLY A 141 13.81 15.17 11.95
N ALA A 142 13.84 14.13 11.12
CA ALA A 142 15.06 13.40 10.78
C ALA A 142 15.97 14.22 9.85
N ASN A 143 17.27 13.98 9.93
CA ASN A 143 18.25 14.47 8.97
C ASN A 143 18.39 13.48 7.83
N ILE A 144 17.71 13.74 6.71
CA ILE A 144 17.73 12.82 5.58
C ILE A 144 18.90 13.06 4.64
N THR A 145 19.43 11.97 4.10
CA THR A 145 20.31 11.95 2.92
C THR A 145 19.56 11.21 1.82
N LEU A 146 19.17 11.92 0.78
CA LEU A 146 18.46 11.36 -0.36
C LEU A 146 19.47 10.98 -1.45
N LEU A 147 19.57 9.69 -1.79
CA LEU A 147 20.21 9.23 -3.01
C LEU A 147 19.16 9.08 -4.09
N GLU A 148 19.41 9.68 -5.24
CA GLU A 148 18.47 9.63 -6.37
C GLU A 148 19.07 8.80 -7.50
N LYS A 149 18.24 8.02 -8.15
CA LYS A 149 18.60 7.22 -9.31
C LYS A 149 17.57 7.39 -10.43
N GLU A 150 18.00 7.17 -11.67
CA GLU A 150 17.11 7.22 -12.82
C GLU A 150 15.93 6.24 -12.66
N TRP A 151 14.74 6.72 -12.94
CA TRP A 151 13.54 5.91 -12.85
C TRP A 151 13.52 4.82 -13.92
N GLY A 152 13.42 3.57 -13.49
CA GLY A 152 13.53 2.38 -14.31
C GLY A 152 14.80 1.57 -14.03
N THR A 153 15.62 2.01 -13.06
CA THR A 153 16.78 1.28 -12.55
C THR A 153 16.66 1.04 -11.04
N VAL A 154 17.62 0.32 -10.44
CA VAL A 154 17.75 0.10 -8.99
C VAL A 154 19.15 0.46 -8.53
N PHE A 155 19.36 0.60 -7.23
CA PHE A 155 20.68 0.83 -6.66
C PHE A 155 21.50 -0.46 -6.62
N ASP A 156 22.77 -0.36 -7.00
CA ASP A 156 23.75 -1.34 -6.62
C ASP A 156 23.98 -1.24 -5.10
N PRO A 157 24.01 -2.35 -4.35
CA PRO A 157 24.31 -2.34 -2.92
C PRO A 157 25.56 -1.56 -2.55
N GLN A 158 26.59 -1.57 -3.41
CA GLN A 158 27.85 -0.83 -3.22
C GLN A 158 27.62 0.69 -3.18
N GLU A 159 26.70 1.23 -3.98
CA GLU A 159 26.39 2.67 -3.95
C GLU A 159 25.85 3.10 -2.59
N ILE A 160 25.03 2.24 -1.97
CA ILE A 160 24.48 2.48 -0.63
C ILE A 160 25.56 2.30 0.44
N GLU A 161 26.41 1.29 0.30
CA GLU A 161 27.53 1.07 1.21
C GLU A 161 28.50 2.25 1.22
N ASP A 162 28.81 2.81 0.06
CA ASP A 162 29.74 3.95 -0.06
C ASP A 162 29.20 5.20 0.64
N GLU A 163 27.88 5.37 0.69
CA GLU A 163 27.27 6.43 1.46
C GLU A 163 27.30 6.12 2.97
N LEU A 164 27.00 4.89 3.38
CA LEU A 164 27.04 4.46 4.78
C LEU A 164 28.44 4.56 5.40
N LYS A 165 29.51 4.38 4.61
CA LYS A 165 30.91 4.57 5.03
C LYS A 165 31.19 5.98 5.55
N LYS A 166 30.44 7.00 5.13
CA LYS A 166 30.57 8.36 5.64
C LYS A 166 30.12 8.50 7.11
N GLY A 167 29.42 7.49 7.62
CA GLY A 167 29.09 7.30 9.02
C GLY A 167 27.89 8.09 9.54
N GLY A 168 27.48 7.73 10.74
CA GLY A 168 26.44 8.42 11.51
C GLY A 168 25.01 8.10 11.10
N TYR A 169 24.76 7.17 10.19
CA TYR A 169 23.42 6.79 9.79
C TYR A 169 22.75 5.91 10.85
N LYS A 170 21.55 6.34 11.30
CA LYS A 170 20.67 5.56 12.16
C LYS A 170 19.95 4.47 11.39
N ALA A 171 19.51 4.77 10.17
CA ALA A 171 18.74 3.87 9.34
C ALA A 171 18.97 4.09 7.85
N VAL A 172 18.69 3.04 7.07
CA VAL A 172 18.36 3.08 5.64
C VAL A 172 16.86 2.82 5.53
N ALA A 173 16.11 3.73 4.91
CA ALA A 173 14.70 3.54 4.63
C ALA A 173 14.50 3.42 3.12
N CYS A 174 14.01 2.28 2.64
CA CYS A 174 13.86 2.04 1.21
C CYS A 174 12.55 1.34 0.84
N ILE A 175 12.21 1.41 -0.45
CA ILE A 175 11.10 0.69 -1.06
C ILE A 175 11.64 -0.57 -1.71
N HIS A 176 11.03 -1.72 -1.42
CA HIS A 176 11.37 -2.98 -2.09
C HIS A 176 10.84 -3.00 -3.53
N GLY A 177 9.56 -2.79 -3.72
CA GLY A 177 8.92 -2.75 -5.04
C GLY A 177 8.34 -1.37 -5.35
N GLU A 178 8.96 -0.67 -6.29
CA GLU A 178 8.57 0.68 -6.70
C GLU A 178 7.55 0.62 -7.85
N THR A 179 6.27 0.77 -7.53
CA THR A 179 5.20 0.62 -8.53
C THR A 179 5.14 1.75 -9.55
N SER A 180 5.77 2.88 -9.32
CA SER A 180 5.85 3.97 -10.31
C SER A 180 6.75 3.64 -11.49
N THR A 181 7.72 2.73 -11.28
CA THR A 181 8.73 2.32 -12.27
C THR A 181 8.70 0.82 -12.60
N SER A 182 7.95 0.00 -11.84
CA SER A 182 7.93 -1.47 -11.90
C SER A 182 9.22 -2.15 -11.46
N MET A 183 10.14 -1.44 -10.81
CA MET A 183 11.43 -1.97 -10.38
C MET A 183 11.38 -2.53 -8.96
N MET A 184 12.23 -3.53 -8.69
CA MET A 184 12.34 -4.18 -7.39
C MET A 184 13.80 -4.15 -6.92
N GLN A 185 14.06 -3.42 -5.82
CA GLN A 185 15.37 -3.29 -5.21
C GLN A 185 15.80 -4.60 -4.53
N PRO A 186 16.93 -5.21 -4.87
CA PRO A 186 17.49 -6.34 -4.11
C PRO A 186 17.80 -5.94 -2.66
N LEU A 187 17.37 -6.75 -1.69
CA LEU A 187 17.47 -6.39 -0.26
C LEU A 187 18.44 -7.24 0.55
N LYS A 188 18.75 -8.47 0.11
CA LYS A 188 19.57 -9.40 0.91
C LYS A 188 20.94 -8.80 1.25
N GLU A 189 21.68 -8.39 0.26
CA GLU A 189 23.02 -7.79 0.45
C GLU A 189 22.93 -6.45 1.18
N LEU A 190 21.89 -5.67 0.90
CA LEU A 190 21.65 -4.41 1.60
C LEU A 190 21.42 -4.61 3.10
N GLY A 191 20.74 -5.67 3.51
CA GLY A 191 20.59 -6.02 4.92
C GLY A 191 21.91 -6.38 5.59
N GLU A 192 22.76 -7.13 4.91
CA GLU A 192 24.11 -7.48 5.40
C GLU A 192 25.00 -6.22 5.55
N ILE A 193 24.88 -5.28 4.61
CA ILE A 193 25.56 -3.99 4.66
C ILE A 193 25.05 -3.17 5.86
N CYS A 194 23.73 -2.99 5.99
CA CYS A 194 23.15 -2.22 7.08
C CYS A 194 23.56 -2.77 8.46
N GLU A 195 23.53 -4.09 8.63
CA GLU A 195 23.99 -4.74 9.87
C GLU A 195 25.45 -4.43 10.17
N ARG A 196 26.34 -4.48 9.15
CA ARG A 196 27.77 -4.20 9.28
C ARG A 196 28.06 -2.78 9.76
N TYR A 197 27.25 -1.81 9.34
CA TYR A 197 27.37 -0.40 9.75
C TYR A 197 26.49 -0.04 10.94
N GLY A 198 25.78 -0.99 11.54
CA GLY A 198 24.91 -0.76 12.69
C GLY A 198 23.67 0.11 12.36
N ALA A 199 23.31 0.21 11.09
CA ALA A 199 22.13 0.94 10.64
C ALA A 199 20.90 0.03 10.59
N LEU A 200 19.74 0.55 10.97
CA LEU A 200 18.46 -0.15 10.77
C LEU A 200 18.13 -0.21 9.28
N LEU A 201 17.57 -1.31 8.79
CA LEU A 201 17.00 -1.39 7.46
C LEU A 201 15.45 -1.44 7.58
N ILE A 202 14.79 -0.34 7.21
CA ILE A 202 13.33 -0.17 7.25
C ILE A 202 12.78 -0.21 5.83
N VAL A 203 11.92 -1.17 5.53
CA VAL A 203 11.50 -1.48 4.17
C VAL A 203 9.99 -1.34 3.96
N GLY A 204 9.60 -0.56 2.95
CA GLY A 204 8.27 -0.56 2.40
C GLY A 204 8.09 -1.66 1.34
N ALA A 205 7.45 -2.78 1.69
CA ALA A 205 7.17 -3.90 0.77
C ALA A 205 5.71 -3.93 0.31
N VAL A 206 5.08 -2.76 0.20
CA VAL A 206 3.63 -2.64 -0.09
C VAL A 206 3.23 -3.37 -1.38
N ALA A 207 4.04 -3.24 -2.43
CA ALA A 207 3.73 -3.87 -3.72
C ALA A 207 4.03 -5.37 -3.75
N THR A 208 5.05 -5.81 -3.01
CA THR A 208 5.70 -7.10 -3.21
C THR A 208 5.31 -8.18 -2.20
N LEU A 209 4.95 -7.80 -0.96
CA LEU A 209 4.58 -8.76 0.08
C LEU A 209 3.41 -9.64 -0.37
N GLY A 210 3.62 -10.95 -0.38
CA GLY A 210 2.64 -11.94 -0.86
C GLY A 210 2.56 -12.09 -2.38
N GLY A 211 3.40 -11.41 -3.17
CA GLY A 211 3.51 -11.57 -4.63
C GLY A 211 4.92 -11.87 -5.11
N ALA A 212 5.90 -11.44 -4.33
CA ALA A 212 7.32 -11.77 -4.48
C ALA A 212 7.91 -12.11 -3.11
N GLU A 213 9.08 -12.69 -3.09
CA GLU A 213 9.76 -13.01 -1.83
C GLU A 213 10.04 -11.75 -1.00
N VAL A 214 9.75 -11.84 0.30
CA VAL A 214 10.14 -10.86 1.34
C VAL A 214 10.51 -11.68 2.56
N LYS A 215 11.80 -11.89 2.78
CA LYS A 215 12.35 -12.72 3.86
C LYS A 215 12.93 -11.84 4.95
N VAL A 216 12.08 -11.37 5.86
CA VAL A 216 12.45 -10.37 6.86
C VAL A 216 13.65 -10.79 7.68
N ASP A 217 13.65 -12.01 8.24
CA ASP A 217 14.75 -12.50 9.08
C ASP A 217 16.01 -12.79 8.24
N ASP A 218 15.86 -13.53 7.13
CA ASP A 218 17.00 -13.93 6.29
C ASP A 218 17.71 -12.72 5.65
N TRP A 219 16.95 -11.67 5.34
CA TRP A 219 17.47 -10.43 4.75
C TRP A 219 17.79 -9.37 5.79
N LYS A 220 17.71 -9.69 7.09
CA LYS A 220 18.07 -8.82 8.21
C LYS A 220 17.33 -7.48 8.20
N LEU A 221 16.07 -7.48 7.78
CA LEU A 221 15.25 -6.28 7.81
C LEU A 221 14.92 -5.91 9.25
N SER A 222 15.17 -4.67 9.66
CA SER A 222 14.81 -4.20 10.99
C SER A 222 13.31 -3.97 11.12
N ALA A 223 12.67 -3.53 10.04
CA ALA A 223 11.21 -3.47 9.91
C ALA A 223 10.79 -3.67 8.47
N CYS A 224 9.58 -4.21 8.29
CA CYS A 224 8.93 -4.31 7.01
C CYS A 224 7.47 -3.90 7.11
N ILE A 225 7.01 -3.09 6.16
CA ILE A 225 5.67 -2.51 6.13
C ILE A 225 5.00 -2.85 4.80
N SER A 226 3.73 -3.28 4.88
CA SER A 226 2.92 -3.53 3.69
C SER A 226 1.49 -3.03 3.86
N GLY A 227 0.63 -3.39 2.93
CA GLY A 227 -0.79 -3.07 2.98
C GLY A 227 -1.63 -4.08 2.23
N THR A 228 -2.90 -4.08 2.53
CA THR A 228 -3.84 -5.14 2.12
C THR A 228 -4.26 -5.06 0.65
N GLN A 229 -4.26 -3.86 0.04
CA GLN A 229 -4.82 -3.58 -1.28
C GLN A 229 -3.96 -3.99 -2.48
N LYS A 230 -2.84 -4.67 -2.24
CA LYS A 230 -1.91 -5.17 -3.26
C LYS A 230 -1.96 -6.69 -3.32
N CYS A 231 -0.81 -7.36 -3.28
CA CYS A 231 -0.75 -8.81 -3.39
C CYS A 231 -1.47 -9.57 -2.26
N VAL A 232 -1.76 -8.94 -1.13
CA VAL A 232 -2.58 -9.54 -0.06
C VAL A 232 -4.04 -9.71 -0.49
N SER A 233 -4.56 -8.86 -1.38
CA SER A 233 -5.90 -8.98 -1.98
C SER A 233 -7.06 -8.85 -1.00
N ALA A 234 -6.94 -7.90 -0.08
CA ALA A 234 -8.04 -7.40 0.73
C ALA A 234 -8.25 -5.89 0.43
N PRO A 235 -9.40 -5.32 0.81
CA PRO A 235 -9.62 -3.89 0.66
C PRO A 235 -8.55 -3.06 1.35
N SER A 236 -8.33 -1.82 0.88
CA SER A 236 -7.46 -0.86 1.54
C SER A 236 -8.06 -0.42 2.88
N GLY A 237 -7.23 -0.21 3.88
CA GLY A 237 -7.66 0.25 5.21
C GLY A 237 -6.90 -0.41 6.35
N SER A 238 -6.06 -1.42 6.03
CA SER A 238 -5.18 -2.06 7.00
C SER A 238 -3.75 -2.09 6.49
N ALA A 239 -2.80 -1.79 7.37
CA ALA A 239 -1.37 -1.94 7.14
C ALA A 239 -0.84 -3.12 7.93
N LEU A 240 -0.02 -3.95 7.29
CA LEU A 240 0.67 -5.07 7.90
C LEU A 240 2.08 -4.59 8.27
N ILE A 241 2.50 -4.78 9.51
CA ILE A 241 3.81 -4.35 9.96
C ILE A 241 4.52 -5.44 10.75
N THR A 242 5.84 -5.46 10.63
CA THR A 242 6.72 -6.24 11.50
C THR A 242 7.98 -5.46 11.78
N TYR A 243 8.53 -5.61 12.99
CA TYR A 243 9.81 -5.03 13.36
C TYR A 243 10.52 -5.84 14.46
N ASN A 244 11.85 -5.73 14.44
CA ASN A 244 12.73 -6.50 15.29
C ASN A 244 12.91 -5.90 16.69
N GLU A 245 13.64 -6.62 17.54
CA GLU A 245 13.91 -6.22 18.92
C GLU A 245 14.65 -4.87 19.02
N GLN A 246 15.50 -4.52 18.06
CA GLN A 246 16.22 -3.22 18.07
C GLN A 246 15.23 -2.06 18.01
N ILE A 247 14.23 -2.14 17.14
CA ILE A 247 13.16 -1.12 17.05
C ILE A 247 12.26 -1.21 18.29
N GLU A 248 11.90 -2.40 18.76
CA GLU A 248 11.12 -2.56 19.99
C GLU A 248 11.78 -1.85 21.19
N GLN A 249 13.11 -1.91 21.34
CA GLN A 249 13.83 -1.18 22.38
C GLN A 249 13.73 0.35 22.21
N ILE A 250 13.80 0.85 20.99
CA ILE A 250 13.59 2.29 20.70
C ILE A 250 12.19 2.70 21.10
N VAL A 251 11.18 1.94 20.68
CA VAL A 251 9.76 2.19 20.98
C VAL A 251 9.52 2.19 22.51
N LYS A 252 10.06 1.22 23.24
CA LYS A 252 10.01 1.16 24.72
C LYS A 252 10.66 2.40 25.36
N ALA A 253 11.79 2.86 24.82
CA ALA A 253 12.46 4.07 25.34
C ALA A 253 11.67 5.36 25.06
N ARG A 254 10.73 5.33 24.11
CA ARG A 254 9.83 6.44 23.74
C ARG A 254 8.41 6.27 24.30
N LYS A 255 8.14 5.16 24.99
CA LYS A 255 6.80 4.79 25.47
C LYS A 255 6.17 5.86 26.32
N ARG A 256 4.92 6.17 26.04
CA ARG A 256 4.06 7.03 26.85
C ARG A 256 2.67 6.42 26.91
N VAL A 257 2.27 6.01 28.11
CA VAL A 257 0.91 5.53 28.35
C VAL A 257 0.00 6.73 28.55
N GLU A 258 -1.14 6.73 27.91
CA GLU A 258 -2.15 7.80 28.01
C GLU A 258 -2.59 7.98 29.47
N LYS A 259 -2.72 9.25 29.90
CA LYS A 259 -3.01 9.58 31.30
C LYS A 259 -4.31 8.95 31.81
N GLY A 260 -5.33 8.82 30.96
CA GLY A 260 -6.65 8.29 31.33
C GLY A 260 -6.70 6.79 31.60
N ILE A 261 -5.70 6.04 31.11
CA ILE A 261 -5.61 4.57 31.27
C ILE A 261 -4.33 4.11 31.98
N ARG A 262 -3.45 5.05 32.32
CA ARG A 262 -2.17 4.77 32.98
C ARG A 262 -2.38 4.37 34.44
N THR A 263 -1.62 3.35 34.87
CA THR A 263 -1.51 2.92 36.24
C THR A 263 -0.12 3.27 36.83
N ASP A 264 0.05 3.16 38.16
CA ASP A 264 1.33 3.42 38.83
C ASP A 264 2.44 2.41 38.43
N SER A 265 2.07 1.26 37.89
CA SER A 265 3.01 0.25 37.40
C SER A 265 3.51 0.54 35.95
N ASP A 266 2.94 1.50 35.23
CA ASP A 266 3.33 1.79 33.86
C ASP A 266 4.62 2.61 33.78
N ILE A 267 5.63 2.03 33.14
CA ILE A 267 6.93 2.68 32.95
C ILE A 267 6.82 3.66 31.77
N GLN A 268 7.23 4.90 32.02
CA GLN A 268 7.35 5.93 30.99
C GLN A 268 8.75 5.90 30.39
N GLY A 269 8.84 6.01 29.05
CA GLY A 269 10.12 6.09 28.34
C GLY A 269 10.90 7.37 28.65
N LYS A 270 12.21 7.32 28.45
CA LYS A 270 13.13 8.44 28.73
C LYS A 270 13.39 9.32 27.51
N LEU A 271 13.10 8.84 26.30
CA LEU A 271 13.28 9.58 25.06
C LEU A 271 12.04 10.42 24.71
N ALA A 272 12.17 11.29 23.73
CA ALA A 272 11.04 12.03 23.17
C ALA A 272 9.95 11.04 22.72
N HIS A 273 8.72 11.29 23.18
CA HIS A 273 7.57 10.44 22.80
C HIS A 273 7.29 10.52 21.30
N ILE A 274 6.64 9.48 20.78
CA ILE A 274 6.21 9.44 19.39
C ILE A 274 5.20 10.57 19.15
N PRO A 275 5.36 11.41 18.09
CA PRO A 275 4.56 12.62 17.92
C PRO A 275 3.15 12.39 17.37
N SER A 276 2.66 11.16 17.41
CA SER A 276 1.29 10.77 17.05
C SER A 276 0.65 10.03 18.23
N ASN A 277 -0.61 10.30 18.51
CA ASN A 277 -1.36 9.49 19.48
C ASN A 277 -1.87 8.21 18.83
N TYR A 278 -2.49 8.32 17.65
CA TYR A 278 -3.11 7.18 16.97
C TYR A 278 -2.08 6.22 16.34
N LEU A 279 -0.99 6.74 15.77
CA LEU A 279 0.07 5.97 15.13
C LEU A 279 1.27 5.73 16.07
N ASP A 280 1.02 5.66 17.38
CA ASP A 280 2.05 5.42 18.38
C ASP A 280 2.30 3.91 18.56
N LEU A 281 3.45 3.41 18.05
CA LEU A 281 3.84 2.01 18.15
C LEU A 281 3.84 1.50 19.62
N ALA A 282 4.20 2.36 20.58
CA ALA A 282 4.24 1.94 21.99
C ALA A 282 2.84 1.65 22.55
N GLN A 283 1.83 2.39 22.11
CA GLN A 283 0.44 2.13 22.48
C GLN A 283 -0.13 0.94 21.68
N LEU A 284 0.22 0.83 20.40
CA LEU A 284 -0.17 -0.31 19.57
C LEU A 284 0.44 -1.63 20.06
N GLU A 285 1.70 -1.62 20.53
CA GLU A 285 2.29 -2.80 21.21
C GLU A 285 1.46 -3.28 22.41
N ASP A 286 1.01 -2.36 23.24
CA ASP A 286 0.16 -2.70 24.40
C ASP A 286 -1.21 -3.24 23.96
N TYR A 287 -1.80 -2.66 22.90
CA TYR A 287 -3.07 -3.09 22.35
C TYR A 287 -3.00 -4.52 21.75
N TRP A 288 -1.96 -4.83 21.01
CA TRP A 288 -1.74 -6.14 20.39
C TRP A 288 -1.10 -7.17 21.33
N SER A 289 -0.61 -6.74 22.50
CA SER A 289 -0.06 -7.63 23.52
C SER A 289 -1.16 -8.40 24.28
N PRO A 290 -0.80 -9.41 25.11
CA PRO A 290 -1.75 -10.05 26.01
C PRO A 290 -2.46 -9.09 26.98
N ARG A 291 -1.94 -7.88 27.20
CA ARG A 291 -2.59 -6.84 28.02
C ARG A 291 -3.90 -6.35 27.38
N ARG A 292 -3.99 -6.32 26.05
CA ARG A 292 -5.12 -5.77 25.32
C ARG A 292 -5.55 -4.39 25.85
N LEU A 293 -4.56 -3.53 26.12
CA LEU A 293 -4.83 -2.19 26.61
C LEU A 293 -5.57 -1.38 25.55
N ASN A 294 -6.69 -0.79 25.95
CA ASN A 294 -7.53 -0.06 24.99
C ASN A 294 -6.77 1.08 24.32
N HIS A 295 -6.79 1.08 23.00
CA HIS A 295 -6.20 2.13 22.16
C HIS A 295 -7.27 2.81 21.30
N HIS A 296 -8.07 2.03 20.57
CA HIS A 296 -9.12 2.49 19.68
C HIS A 296 -10.20 1.41 19.53
N THR A 297 -11.32 1.75 18.91
CA THR A 297 -12.30 0.74 18.47
C THR A 297 -11.81 0.12 17.18
N GLU A 298 -11.53 -1.17 17.22
CA GLU A 298 -11.00 -1.95 16.10
C GLU A 298 -11.96 -1.93 14.91
N ALA A 299 -11.40 -1.83 13.70
CA ALA A 299 -12.14 -1.95 12.45
C ALA A 299 -12.48 -3.43 12.16
N THR A 300 -13.39 -4.01 12.95
CA THR A 300 -13.69 -5.44 13.02
C THR A 300 -13.86 -6.10 11.66
N SER A 301 -14.68 -5.52 10.76
CA SER A 301 -14.88 -6.07 9.41
C SER A 301 -13.61 -6.07 8.56
N MET A 302 -12.71 -5.11 8.77
CA MET A 302 -11.40 -5.08 8.11
C MET A 302 -10.47 -6.15 8.68
N GLN A 303 -10.49 -6.39 9.99
CA GLN A 303 -9.74 -7.49 10.60
C GLN A 303 -10.20 -8.85 10.08
N TYR A 304 -11.53 -9.05 9.88
CA TYR A 304 -12.05 -10.25 9.21
C TYR A 304 -11.53 -10.38 7.79
N ALA A 305 -11.46 -9.27 7.04
CA ALA A 305 -10.92 -9.26 5.69
C ALA A 305 -9.42 -9.63 5.67
N VAL A 306 -8.63 -9.07 6.60
CA VAL A 306 -7.19 -9.36 6.71
C VAL A 306 -6.98 -10.82 7.08
N HIS A 307 -7.65 -11.31 8.12
CA HIS A 307 -7.56 -12.70 8.56
C HIS A 307 -7.87 -13.68 7.41
N GLU A 308 -9.00 -13.48 6.69
CA GLU A 308 -9.36 -14.36 5.59
C GLU A 308 -8.40 -14.27 4.41
N ALA A 309 -7.88 -13.07 4.09
CA ALA A 309 -6.88 -12.90 3.04
C ALA A 309 -5.58 -13.64 3.38
N LEU A 310 -5.11 -13.52 4.61
CA LEU A 310 -3.93 -14.25 5.11
C LEU A 310 -4.17 -15.77 5.10
N ARG A 311 -5.35 -16.23 5.55
CA ARG A 311 -5.73 -17.65 5.50
C ARG A 311 -5.71 -18.17 4.07
N CYS A 312 -6.17 -17.39 3.08
CA CYS A 312 -6.08 -17.75 1.67
C CYS A 312 -4.63 -17.90 1.20
N ILE A 313 -3.74 -16.98 1.64
CA ILE A 313 -2.31 -17.02 1.30
C ILE A 313 -1.63 -18.25 1.93
N VAL A 314 -1.87 -18.52 3.21
CA VAL A 314 -1.31 -19.68 3.91
C VAL A 314 -1.74 -20.98 3.24
N ASN A 315 -3.02 -21.11 2.86
CA ASN A 315 -3.54 -22.28 2.18
C ASN A 315 -3.00 -22.46 0.74
N GLU A 316 -2.66 -21.37 0.05
CA GLU A 316 -2.01 -21.43 -1.27
C GLU A 316 -0.53 -21.78 -1.17
N THR A 317 0.13 -21.49 -0.07
CA THR A 317 1.56 -21.45 0.22
C THR A 317 2.30 -20.30 -0.51
N LEU A 318 3.38 -19.81 0.11
CA LEU A 318 4.16 -18.73 -0.49
C LEU A 318 4.85 -19.16 -1.77
N GLU A 319 5.39 -20.38 -1.81
CA GLU A 319 6.09 -20.93 -2.97
C GLU A 319 5.16 -21.01 -4.19
N THR A 320 3.97 -21.60 -4.00
CA THR A 320 2.96 -21.72 -5.06
C THR A 320 2.52 -20.32 -5.53
N ARG A 321 2.32 -19.40 -4.58
CA ARG A 321 1.89 -18.05 -4.85
C ARG A 321 2.93 -17.25 -5.64
N PHE A 322 4.20 -17.30 -5.26
CA PHE A 322 5.30 -16.66 -5.99
C PHE A 322 5.48 -17.27 -7.39
N ALA A 323 5.42 -18.60 -7.51
CA ALA A 323 5.47 -19.27 -8.80
C ALA A 323 4.34 -18.82 -9.73
N ARG A 324 3.11 -18.71 -9.21
CA ARG A 324 1.94 -18.23 -9.96
C ARG A 324 2.12 -16.79 -10.47
N HIS A 325 2.62 -15.88 -9.62
CA HIS A 325 2.89 -14.49 -10.02
C HIS A 325 3.99 -14.43 -11.09
N LYS A 326 5.11 -15.14 -10.89
CA LYS A 326 6.21 -15.21 -11.88
C LYS A 326 5.74 -15.78 -13.22
N LEU A 327 4.92 -16.83 -13.21
CA LEU A 327 4.40 -17.45 -14.43
C LEU A 327 3.47 -16.51 -15.19
N ASN A 328 2.54 -15.85 -14.48
CA ASN A 328 1.62 -14.90 -15.08
C ASN A 328 2.34 -13.65 -15.60
N ASP A 329 3.37 -13.18 -14.90
CA ASP A 329 4.22 -12.09 -15.36
C ASP A 329 4.98 -12.46 -16.63
N LYS A 330 5.60 -13.64 -16.66
CA LYS A 330 6.31 -14.14 -17.85
C LYS A 330 5.38 -14.26 -19.06
N ALA A 331 4.15 -14.74 -18.86
CA ALA A 331 3.15 -14.82 -19.91
C ALA A 331 2.69 -13.43 -20.38
N LEU A 332 2.47 -12.50 -19.46
CA LEU A 332 2.14 -11.11 -19.77
C LEU A 332 3.25 -10.44 -20.59
N VAL A 333 4.49 -10.52 -20.14
CA VAL A 333 5.65 -9.94 -20.84
C VAL A 333 5.80 -10.52 -22.25
N ALA A 334 5.72 -11.86 -22.39
CA ALA A 334 5.80 -12.51 -23.69
C ALA A 334 4.70 -12.02 -24.66
N GLY A 335 3.45 -11.90 -24.16
CA GLY A 335 2.35 -11.38 -24.98
C GLY A 335 2.52 -9.93 -25.39
N LEU A 336 3.00 -9.06 -24.48
CA LEU A 336 3.26 -7.66 -24.76
C LEU A 336 4.38 -7.49 -25.81
N GLN A 337 5.47 -8.26 -25.67
CA GLN A 337 6.58 -8.25 -26.63
C GLN A 337 6.18 -8.80 -28.00
N ALA A 338 5.38 -9.88 -28.05
CA ALA A 338 4.85 -10.43 -29.30
C ALA A 338 3.91 -9.43 -30.03
N MET A 339 3.21 -8.61 -29.27
CA MET A 339 2.42 -7.48 -29.80
C MET A 339 3.30 -6.35 -30.38
N GLY A 340 4.60 -6.37 -30.11
CA GLY A 340 5.57 -5.34 -30.54
C GLY A 340 5.74 -4.20 -29.55
N LEU A 341 5.24 -4.35 -28.30
CA LEU A 341 5.42 -3.36 -27.25
C LEU A 341 6.73 -3.53 -26.50
N THR A 342 7.37 -2.43 -26.12
CA THR A 342 8.58 -2.42 -25.33
C THR A 342 8.28 -2.33 -23.84
N ILE A 343 8.88 -3.22 -23.07
CA ILE A 343 8.82 -3.17 -21.61
C ILE A 343 9.74 -2.04 -21.13
N PHE A 344 9.26 -1.27 -20.17
CA PHE A 344 10.02 -0.16 -19.57
C PHE A 344 10.94 -0.65 -18.44
N GLY A 345 12.12 -0.06 -18.37
CA GLY A 345 13.08 -0.22 -17.29
C GLY A 345 14.00 -1.43 -17.44
N ASP A 346 14.76 -1.70 -16.39
CA ASP A 346 15.68 -2.82 -16.29
C ASP A 346 14.92 -4.14 -16.09
N LEU A 347 14.99 -5.03 -17.08
CA LEU A 347 14.27 -6.30 -17.06
C LEU A 347 14.81 -7.28 -16.02
N GLU A 348 16.07 -7.16 -15.62
CA GLU A 348 16.66 -7.99 -14.56
C GLU A 348 16.07 -7.69 -13.19
N HIS A 349 15.78 -6.41 -12.95
CA HIS A 349 15.22 -5.93 -11.68
C HIS A 349 13.73 -5.59 -11.74
N LYS A 350 13.06 -5.98 -12.82
CA LYS A 350 11.60 -5.82 -12.93
C LYS A 350 10.87 -6.72 -11.91
N MET A 351 9.95 -6.13 -11.14
CA MET A 351 9.14 -6.94 -10.22
C MET A 351 8.13 -7.84 -10.96
N PRO A 352 7.83 -9.05 -10.45
CA PRO A 352 6.92 -10.00 -11.11
C PRO A 352 5.44 -9.65 -10.94
N VAL A 353 5.10 -8.54 -10.30
CA VAL A 353 3.73 -8.15 -9.94
C VAL A 353 3.25 -6.88 -10.63
N VAL A 354 4.15 -6.13 -11.27
CA VAL A 354 3.83 -4.98 -12.11
C VAL A 354 4.72 -4.97 -13.33
N THR A 355 4.10 -4.79 -14.50
CA THR A 355 4.80 -4.60 -15.78
C THR A 355 4.48 -3.22 -16.32
N ALA A 356 5.50 -2.43 -16.62
CA ALA A 356 5.35 -1.16 -17.31
C ALA A 356 5.73 -1.32 -18.80
N ILE A 357 4.97 -0.70 -19.68
CA ILE A 357 5.25 -0.62 -21.11
C ILE A 357 5.41 0.82 -21.54
N ASN A 358 6.32 1.07 -22.48
CA ASN A 358 6.40 2.35 -23.12
C ASN A 358 5.15 2.60 -23.97
N ILE A 359 4.59 3.79 -23.91
CA ILE A 359 3.48 4.19 -24.77
C ILE A 359 4.01 4.31 -26.20
N PRO A 360 3.44 3.59 -27.20
CA PRO A 360 3.90 3.69 -28.59
C PRO A 360 3.80 5.12 -29.12
N GLU A 361 4.78 5.50 -29.92
CA GLU A 361 4.80 6.82 -30.54
C GLU A 361 3.52 7.09 -31.34
N GLY A 362 3.00 8.31 -31.26
CA GLY A 362 1.77 8.74 -31.93
C GLY A 362 0.48 8.24 -31.27
N THR A 363 0.54 7.60 -30.07
CA THR A 363 -0.64 7.16 -29.32
C THR A 363 -0.83 7.92 -28.01
N ASP A 364 -2.05 7.91 -27.47
CA ASP A 364 -2.38 8.53 -26.19
C ASP A 364 -2.67 7.46 -25.13
N GLY A 365 -1.79 7.36 -24.14
CA GLY A 365 -1.93 6.40 -23.03
C GLY A 365 -3.19 6.63 -22.17
N LYS A 366 -3.67 7.88 -22.06
CA LYS A 366 -4.93 8.17 -21.33
C LYS A 366 -6.13 7.67 -22.11
N ALA A 367 -6.12 7.83 -23.44
CA ALA A 367 -7.16 7.30 -24.31
C ALA A 367 -7.17 5.76 -24.31
N ILE A 368 -6.00 5.11 -24.37
CA ILE A 368 -5.87 3.65 -24.28
C ILE A 368 -6.47 3.15 -22.97
N ARG A 369 -6.09 3.76 -21.82
CA ARG A 369 -6.65 3.42 -20.50
C ARG A 369 -8.17 3.62 -20.47
N GLY A 370 -8.68 4.74 -21.03
CA GLY A 370 -10.12 5.03 -21.09
C GLY A 370 -10.88 3.96 -21.88
N MET A 371 -10.41 3.61 -23.08
CA MET A 371 -11.05 2.59 -23.92
C MET A 371 -11.05 1.19 -23.27
N LEU A 372 -9.96 0.81 -22.58
CA LEU A 372 -9.94 -0.44 -21.82
C LEU A 372 -11.01 -0.47 -20.73
N LEU A 373 -11.19 0.64 -20.03
CA LEU A 373 -12.22 0.76 -18.99
C LEU A 373 -13.64 0.75 -19.57
N ASP A 374 -13.88 1.56 -20.60
CA ASP A 374 -15.23 1.82 -21.14
C ASP A 374 -15.74 0.63 -21.97
N ASP A 375 -14.88 0.06 -22.83
CA ASP A 375 -15.27 -1.00 -23.76
C ASP A 375 -15.16 -2.41 -23.13
N PHE A 376 -14.22 -2.61 -22.18
CA PHE A 376 -13.90 -3.94 -21.64
C PHE A 376 -14.04 -4.06 -20.11
N GLY A 377 -14.27 -2.96 -19.40
CA GLY A 377 -14.30 -2.95 -17.94
C GLY A 377 -12.95 -3.27 -17.29
N ILE A 378 -11.84 -3.06 -18.00
CA ILE A 378 -10.48 -3.37 -17.53
C ILE A 378 -9.78 -2.08 -17.09
N GLU A 379 -9.25 -2.09 -15.88
CA GLU A 379 -8.46 -0.99 -15.36
C GLU A 379 -6.96 -1.28 -15.39
N ILE A 380 -6.20 -0.41 -16.06
CA ILE A 380 -4.75 -0.29 -15.96
C ILE A 380 -4.38 1.12 -15.50
N ALA A 381 -3.11 1.43 -15.28
CA ALA A 381 -2.69 2.74 -14.79
C ALA A 381 -1.68 3.44 -15.71
N THR A 382 -1.73 4.77 -15.74
CA THR A 382 -0.62 5.63 -16.18
C THR A 382 0.44 5.75 -15.08
N SER A 383 1.52 6.49 -15.30
CA SER A 383 2.52 6.74 -14.26
C SER A 383 2.49 8.19 -13.76
N PHE A 384 3.54 8.62 -13.06
CA PHE A 384 3.65 9.90 -12.37
C PHE A 384 4.96 10.61 -12.74
N GLY A 385 5.05 11.91 -12.40
CA GLY A 385 6.28 12.69 -12.48
C GLY A 385 6.96 12.57 -13.85
N PRO A 386 8.25 12.21 -13.91
CA PRO A 386 8.99 12.13 -15.17
C PRO A 386 8.47 11.07 -16.15
N LEU A 387 7.63 10.13 -15.69
CA LEU A 387 7.03 9.06 -16.50
C LEU A 387 5.55 9.32 -16.85
N ASP A 388 4.98 10.47 -16.46
CA ASP A 388 3.62 10.84 -16.90
C ASP A 388 3.55 10.96 -18.42
N GLY A 389 2.55 10.30 -19.01
CA GLY A 389 2.39 10.25 -20.47
C GLY A 389 3.41 9.40 -21.23
N LYS A 390 4.38 8.75 -20.57
CA LYS A 390 5.42 7.94 -21.23
C LYS A 390 5.19 6.44 -21.12
N ILE A 391 4.59 5.98 -20.02
CA ILE A 391 4.36 4.56 -19.76
C ILE A 391 2.93 4.26 -19.32
N LEU A 392 2.48 3.04 -19.59
CA LEU A 392 1.33 2.41 -18.97
C LEU A 392 1.82 1.30 -18.04
N ARG A 393 1.14 1.13 -16.90
CA ARG A 393 1.49 0.12 -15.90
C ARG A 393 0.36 -0.87 -15.73
N ILE A 394 0.71 -2.14 -15.83
CA ILE A 394 -0.19 -3.28 -15.70
C ILE A 394 0.16 -4.02 -14.43
N GLY A 395 -0.80 -4.17 -13.53
CA GLY A 395 -0.65 -4.93 -12.29
C GLY A 395 -1.11 -6.37 -12.48
N ASN A 396 -0.28 -7.29 -12.02
CA ASN A 396 -0.51 -8.73 -11.99
C ASN A 396 -0.38 -9.21 -10.53
N MET A 397 -1.27 -8.71 -9.66
CA MET A 397 -1.13 -8.78 -8.21
C MET A 397 -2.22 -9.63 -7.57
N GLY A 398 -1.82 -10.45 -6.59
CA GLY A 398 -2.75 -11.13 -5.69
C GLY A 398 -3.82 -11.95 -6.39
N TYR A 399 -5.09 -11.67 -6.08
CA TYR A 399 -6.24 -12.34 -6.69
C TYR A 399 -6.40 -12.02 -8.18
N SER A 400 -6.00 -10.83 -8.62
CA SER A 400 -6.02 -10.47 -10.06
C SER A 400 -4.99 -11.23 -10.89
N SER A 401 -3.95 -11.83 -10.27
CA SER A 401 -2.93 -12.61 -10.94
C SER A 401 -3.47 -14.00 -11.34
N GLN A 402 -4.21 -14.06 -12.44
CA GLN A 402 -4.83 -15.29 -12.98
C GLN A 402 -4.59 -15.39 -14.48
N LYS A 403 -4.33 -16.60 -14.97
CA LYS A 403 -4.15 -16.90 -16.40
C LYS A 403 -5.25 -16.27 -17.27
N ARG A 404 -6.52 -16.43 -16.87
CA ARG A 404 -7.65 -15.87 -17.63
C ARG A 404 -7.57 -14.34 -17.75
N ASN A 405 -7.17 -13.63 -16.68
CA ASN A 405 -7.09 -12.17 -16.68
C ASN A 405 -5.97 -11.68 -17.60
N ILE A 406 -4.83 -12.39 -17.62
CA ILE A 406 -3.72 -12.10 -18.55
C ILE A 406 -4.18 -12.25 -20.01
N LEU A 407 -4.84 -13.34 -20.34
CA LEU A 407 -5.29 -13.59 -21.71
C LEU A 407 -6.36 -12.60 -22.17
N ILE A 408 -7.32 -12.27 -21.31
CA ILE A 408 -8.36 -11.27 -21.59
C ILE A 408 -7.74 -9.89 -21.78
N LEU A 409 -6.84 -9.49 -20.86
CA LEU A 409 -6.14 -8.19 -20.97
C LEU A 409 -5.35 -8.07 -22.27
N LEU A 410 -4.57 -9.10 -22.65
CA LEU A 410 -3.76 -9.06 -23.88
C LEU A 410 -4.63 -8.90 -25.12
N GLY A 411 -5.75 -9.62 -25.21
CA GLY A 411 -6.68 -9.48 -26.34
C GLY A 411 -7.35 -8.10 -26.39
N ALA A 412 -7.80 -7.59 -25.25
CA ALA A 412 -8.41 -6.26 -25.16
C ALA A 412 -7.39 -5.15 -25.48
N LEU A 413 -6.18 -5.26 -24.91
CA LEU A 413 -5.12 -4.27 -25.13
C LEU A 413 -4.70 -4.20 -26.61
N GLU A 414 -4.58 -5.35 -27.29
CA GLU A 414 -4.30 -5.40 -28.72
C GLU A 414 -5.36 -4.65 -29.54
N ALA A 415 -6.66 -4.91 -29.26
CA ALA A 415 -7.76 -4.25 -29.93
C ALA A 415 -7.75 -2.71 -29.71
N VAL A 416 -7.52 -2.29 -28.46
CA VAL A 416 -7.48 -0.87 -28.09
C VAL A 416 -6.25 -0.17 -28.67
N MET A 417 -5.06 -0.79 -28.60
CA MET A 417 -3.83 -0.25 -29.19
C MET A 417 -3.98 0.00 -30.69
N LYS A 418 -4.50 -1.00 -31.43
CA LYS A 418 -4.77 -0.87 -32.85
C LYS A 418 -5.76 0.26 -33.17
N ARG A 419 -6.83 0.36 -32.40
CA ARG A 419 -7.86 1.40 -32.56
C ARG A 419 -7.32 2.80 -32.23
N ASN A 420 -6.33 2.90 -31.35
CA ASN A 420 -5.64 4.15 -31.01
C ASN A 420 -4.49 4.49 -31.98
N GLY A 421 -4.30 3.73 -33.04
CA GLY A 421 -3.33 3.98 -34.10
C GLY A 421 -1.94 3.39 -33.86
N ALA A 422 -1.74 2.59 -32.80
CA ALA A 422 -0.49 1.89 -32.58
C ALA A 422 -0.23 0.83 -33.66
N LYS A 423 1.01 0.73 -34.09
CA LYS A 423 1.47 -0.34 -34.97
C LYS A 423 1.77 -1.57 -34.12
N VAL A 424 0.78 -2.44 -33.96
CA VAL A 424 0.90 -3.68 -33.19
C VAL A 424 0.71 -4.92 -34.06
N THR A 425 1.43 -5.99 -33.75
CA THR A 425 1.25 -7.30 -34.37
C THR A 425 -0.04 -7.93 -33.84
N THR A 426 -0.98 -8.24 -34.72
CA THR A 426 -2.31 -8.71 -34.36
C THR A 426 -2.33 -10.25 -34.25
N GLY A 427 -2.95 -10.79 -33.19
CA GLY A 427 -3.17 -12.24 -32.97
C GLY A 427 -2.02 -12.97 -32.29
N GLU A 428 -0.86 -12.36 -32.13
CA GLU A 428 0.33 -13.02 -31.56
C GLU A 428 0.41 -12.91 -30.03
N ALA A 429 -0.18 -11.89 -29.42
CA ALA A 429 -0.05 -11.64 -27.99
C ALA A 429 -0.59 -12.80 -27.13
N VAL A 430 -1.81 -13.26 -27.41
CA VAL A 430 -2.47 -14.33 -26.68
C VAL A 430 -1.75 -15.66 -26.95
N ASN A 431 -1.32 -15.92 -28.18
CA ASN A 431 -0.59 -17.13 -28.55
C ASN A 431 0.75 -17.23 -27.78
N ALA A 432 1.54 -16.16 -27.77
CA ALA A 432 2.80 -16.12 -27.03
C ALA A 432 2.61 -16.36 -25.52
N ALA A 433 1.57 -15.80 -24.93
CA ALA A 433 1.23 -16.06 -23.53
C ALA A 433 0.82 -17.53 -23.31
N LEU A 434 0.02 -18.11 -24.20
CA LEU A 434 -0.39 -19.54 -24.10
C LEU A 434 0.81 -20.47 -24.24
N ASP A 435 1.79 -20.16 -25.08
CA ASP A 435 3.01 -20.97 -25.21
C ASP A 435 3.83 -20.96 -23.94
N VAL A 436 3.90 -19.81 -23.23
CA VAL A 436 4.53 -19.73 -21.90
C VAL A 436 3.82 -20.65 -20.91
N TYR A 437 2.49 -20.62 -20.85
CA TYR A 437 1.73 -21.50 -19.95
C TYR A 437 1.92 -22.99 -20.30
N LYS A 438 1.92 -23.34 -21.59
CA LYS A 438 2.13 -24.70 -22.07
C LYS A 438 3.53 -25.24 -21.73
N ALA A 439 4.55 -24.41 -21.81
CA ALA A 439 5.93 -24.79 -21.49
C ALA A 439 6.19 -24.98 -19.98
N ASN A 440 5.26 -24.52 -19.12
CA ASN A 440 5.38 -24.57 -17.65
C ASN A 440 4.20 -25.33 -16.98
N SER A 441 3.44 -26.11 -17.74
CA SER A 441 2.35 -26.98 -17.26
C SER A 441 2.80 -28.41 -16.96
#